data_e508461de987a99d83ff9a4f18b51798
#
_entry.id   e508461de987a99d83ff9a4f18b51798
#
_cell.length_a   1.000
_cell.length_b   1.000
_cell.length_c   1.000
_cell.angle_alpha   90.00
_cell.angle_beta   90.00
_cell.angle_gamma   90.00
#
_symmetry.space_group_name_H-M   'P 1'
#
loop_
_entity.id
_entity.type
_entity.pdbx_description
1 polymer ?
#
loop_
_entity_poly.entity_id
_entity_poly.type
_entity_poly.pdbx_seq_one_letter_code
_entity_poly.pdbx_strand_id
1 'polypeptide(L)'
;MLIFVLILVAAAAALQYWSLAHALDGVEHHYAPDRLITEPEAPFQLVNTVTNRSRRFVPYVHVSQQVPADLTLLTGQAVTGYRGKGSQHMDYTLYLMPRQTWQRCVEVSLPRRGRYVFTGATLQGGGFLGLSELTAYTDQNEEIIVLPAPCGIPALTDTLGGFLGDRSVDRYILEDPVLTLGFREYTGREPMKSISWTQSARAGQLMVKKYDYTLELTATVLLNVECDRTEGWEERLETCFSMARTVCETLEDKRIPYRFVTNAGAAGAITLWSQVSDGLGAGHLSTVLEGLGRATYDPLRPFAHTLEQTTRNVEQGRTHILITPALDDRWQWELSRLEQLSGARALILTPEEALPL
;
A
#
# COMPACT_ATOMS: atom_id res chain seq x y z
N MET A 1 71.38 11.99 11.98
CA MET A 1 70.32 10.96 12.04
C MET A 1 69.11 11.41 12.83
N LEU A 2 69.24 11.84 14.09
CA LEU A 2 68.08 12.22 14.94
C LEU A 2 67.23 13.35 14.33
N ILE A 3 67.82 14.42 13.80
CA ILE A 3 67.13 15.55 13.17
C ILE A 3 66.35 15.11 11.93
N PHE A 4 66.89 14.19 11.12
CA PHE A 4 66.21 13.67 9.93
C PHE A 4 64.99 12.84 10.33
N VAL A 5 65.07 12.00 11.36
CA VAL A 5 63.93 11.21 11.90
C VAL A 5 62.86 12.17 12.43
N LEU A 6 63.25 13.23 13.14
CA LEU A 6 62.28 14.19 13.69
C LEU A 6 61.57 14.99 12.61
N ILE A 7 62.25 15.37 11.53
CA ILE A 7 61.63 16.02 10.34
C ILE A 7 60.68 15.06 9.65
N LEU A 8 61.01 13.78 9.51
CA LEU A 8 60.16 12.77 8.87
C LEU A 8 58.89 12.51 9.71
N VAL A 9 59.02 12.44 11.03
CA VAL A 9 57.86 12.30 11.93
C VAL A 9 56.97 13.53 11.89
N ALA A 10 57.55 14.74 11.88
CA ALA A 10 56.80 15.99 11.75
C ALA A 10 56.06 16.09 10.41
N ALA A 11 56.73 15.69 9.31
CA ALA A 11 56.09 15.65 7.97
C ALA A 11 54.93 14.61 7.91
N ALA A 12 55.12 13.44 8.48
CA ALA A 12 54.08 12.41 8.57
C ALA A 12 52.88 12.89 9.40
N ALA A 13 53.14 13.55 10.54
CA ALA A 13 52.09 14.12 11.38
C ALA A 13 51.30 15.24 10.67
N ALA A 14 52.03 16.13 9.96
CA ALA A 14 51.42 17.20 9.16
C ALA A 14 50.57 16.63 8.02
N LEU A 15 51.07 15.60 7.35
CA LEU A 15 50.33 14.90 6.28
C LEU A 15 49.07 14.22 6.80
N GLN A 16 49.19 13.54 7.97
CA GLN A 16 48.06 12.91 8.62
C GLN A 16 47.01 13.94 9.02
N TYR A 17 47.39 15.03 9.65
CA TYR A 17 46.49 16.11 10.06
C TYR A 17 45.76 16.72 8.84
N TRP A 18 46.51 17.03 7.80
CA TRP A 18 45.95 17.59 6.56
C TRP A 18 45.01 16.60 5.87
N SER A 19 45.41 15.33 5.77
CA SER A 19 44.59 14.27 5.17
C SER A 19 43.28 14.05 5.93
N LEU A 20 43.33 14.04 7.28
CA LEU A 20 42.15 13.87 8.12
C LEU A 20 41.19 15.05 7.98
N ALA A 21 41.72 16.31 8.02
CA ALA A 21 40.89 17.51 7.91
C ALA A 21 40.10 17.57 6.57
N HIS A 22 40.55 16.83 5.56
CA HIS A 22 39.91 16.81 4.24
C HIS A 22 39.42 15.42 3.80
N ALA A 23 39.31 14.48 4.74
CA ALA A 23 39.03 13.09 4.43
C ALA A 23 37.65 12.88 3.76
N LEU A 24 36.64 13.69 4.14
CA LEU A 24 35.30 13.63 3.59
C LEU A 24 34.94 14.82 2.68
N ASP A 25 35.90 15.72 2.38
CA ASP A 25 35.64 16.86 1.52
C ASP A 25 35.25 16.41 0.10
N GLY A 26 34.02 16.67 -0.31
CA GLY A 26 33.50 16.31 -1.61
C GLY A 26 33.14 14.81 -1.74
N VAL A 27 33.07 14.07 -0.65
CA VAL A 27 32.50 12.74 -0.64
C VAL A 27 30.98 12.86 -0.44
N GLU A 28 30.22 12.39 -1.39
CA GLU A 28 28.77 12.33 -1.36
C GLU A 28 28.33 10.89 -1.37
N HIS A 29 27.37 10.58 -0.52
CA HIS A 29 26.71 9.27 -0.47
C HIS A 29 25.23 9.45 -0.82
N HIS A 30 24.75 8.61 -1.72
CA HIS A 30 23.35 8.53 -2.09
C HIS A 30 22.94 7.07 -2.21
N TYR A 31 21.76 6.75 -1.72
CA TYR A 31 21.18 5.43 -1.93
C TYR A 31 19.69 5.57 -2.25
N ALA A 32 19.20 4.68 -3.08
CA ALA A 32 17.78 4.62 -3.45
C ALA A 32 17.37 3.18 -3.74
N PRO A 33 16.15 2.79 -3.40
CA PRO A 33 15.57 1.56 -3.92
C PRO A 33 15.29 1.72 -5.43
N ASP A 34 15.36 0.63 -6.18
CA ASP A 34 15.07 0.59 -7.63
C ASP A 34 13.57 0.79 -7.92
N ARG A 35 12.72 0.62 -6.91
CA ARG A 35 11.27 0.80 -6.97
C ARG A 35 10.73 1.37 -5.65
N LEU A 36 9.60 2.08 -5.74
CA LEU A 36 8.94 2.67 -4.57
C LEU A 36 7.88 1.75 -3.95
N ILE A 37 7.38 0.80 -4.72
CA ILE A 37 6.33 -0.15 -4.32
C ILE A 37 6.80 -1.56 -4.63
N THR A 38 6.63 -2.47 -3.70
CA THR A 38 6.99 -3.88 -3.85
C THR A 38 5.99 -4.80 -3.18
N GLU A 39 6.04 -6.07 -3.57
CA GLU A 39 5.29 -7.15 -2.93
C GLU A 39 6.05 -7.69 -1.70
N PRO A 40 5.38 -8.32 -0.72
CA PRO A 40 6.05 -9.01 0.37
C PRO A 40 7.01 -10.07 -0.17
N GLU A 41 8.20 -10.17 0.47
CA GLU A 41 9.26 -11.12 0.11
C GLU A 41 9.83 -10.96 -1.32
N ALA A 42 9.24 -10.10 -2.15
CA ALA A 42 9.76 -9.86 -3.49
C ALA A 42 11.13 -9.17 -3.45
N PRO A 43 12.11 -9.66 -4.23
CA PRO A 43 13.41 -9.04 -4.28
C PRO A 43 13.37 -7.67 -4.95
N PHE A 44 14.10 -6.72 -4.39
CA PHE A 44 14.37 -5.42 -5.00
C PHE A 44 15.82 -5.00 -4.78
N GLN A 45 16.31 -4.05 -5.57
CA GLN A 45 17.69 -3.60 -5.47
C GLN A 45 17.78 -2.28 -4.70
N LEU A 46 18.65 -2.27 -3.70
CA LEU A 46 19.07 -1.06 -3.03
C LEU A 46 20.39 -0.61 -3.66
N VAL A 47 20.34 0.51 -4.38
CA VAL A 47 21.48 1.05 -5.11
C VAL A 47 22.20 2.06 -4.24
N ASN A 48 23.41 1.74 -3.82
CA ASN A 48 24.28 2.62 -3.06
C ASN A 48 25.30 3.26 -3.98
N THR A 49 25.43 4.58 -3.95
CA THR A 49 26.36 5.36 -4.76
C THR A 49 27.20 6.23 -3.87
N VAL A 50 28.52 6.10 -3.94
CA VAL A 50 29.48 6.96 -3.23
C VAL A 50 30.32 7.68 -4.27
N THR A 51 30.30 9.01 -4.25
CA THR A 51 31.00 9.84 -5.23
C THR A 51 32.03 10.73 -4.56
N ASN A 52 33.27 10.67 -5.02
CA ASN A 52 34.28 11.62 -4.65
C ASN A 52 34.35 12.73 -5.72
N ARG A 53 33.81 13.90 -5.44
CA ARG A 53 33.86 15.05 -6.34
C ARG A 53 35.18 15.79 -6.27
N SER A 54 36.02 15.50 -5.26
CA SER A 54 37.29 16.14 -5.06
C SER A 54 38.34 15.61 -6.06
N ARG A 55 39.46 16.34 -6.18
CA ARG A 55 40.65 15.91 -6.93
C ARG A 55 41.64 15.14 -6.05
N ARG A 56 41.23 14.77 -4.84
CA ARG A 56 42.05 14.08 -3.85
C ARG A 56 41.72 12.61 -3.80
N PHE A 57 42.72 11.82 -3.53
CA PHE A 57 42.51 10.41 -3.18
C PHE A 57 41.98 10.32 -1.73
N VAL A 58 40.92 9.56 -1.54
CA VAL A 58 40.33 9.25 -0.24
C VAL A 58 40.66 7.81 0.13
N PRO A 59 41.61 7.60 1.07
CA PRO A 59 42.17 6.27 1.32
C PRO A 59 41.19 5.34 2.02
N TYR A 60 40.25 5.90 2.79
CA TYR A 60 39.34 5.13 3.62
C TYR A 60 38.03 5.89 3.80
N VAL A 61 36.94 5.25 3.46
CA VAL A 61 35.58 5.66 3.79
C VAL A 61 34.82 4.44 4.29
N HIS A 62 34.40 4.49 5.52
CA HIS A 62 33.47 3.52 6.09
C HIS A 62 32.07 4.11 6.05
N VAL A 63 31.14 3.38 5.45
CA VAL A 63 29.71 3.76 5.32
C VAL A 63 28.91 2.84 6.20
N SER A 64 28.18 3.39 7.15
CA SER A 64 27.23 2.69 8.01
C SER A 64 25.83 3.22 7.67
N GLN A 65 25.07 2.45 6.91
CA GLN A 65 23.74 2.79 6.45
C GLN A 65 22.69 2.19 7.38
N GLN A 66 21.79 3.02 7.90
CA GLN A 66 20.66 2.56 8.68
C GLN A 66 19.54 2.03 7.76
N VAL A 67 19.13 0.78 8.00
CA VAL A 67 18.08 0.11 7.24
C VAL A 67 17.03 -0.49 8.20
N PRO A 68 15.79 -0.75 7.73
CA PRO A 68 14.75 -1.38 8.54
C PRO A 68 15.20 -2.71 9.13
N ALA A 69 14.79 -3.02 10.38
CA ALA A 69 15.20 -4.24 11.09
C ALA A 69 14.73 -5.52 10.39
N ASP A 70 13.61 -5.46 9.68
CA ASP A 70 13.01 -6.60 8.98
C ASP A 70 13.59 -6.83 7.58
N LEU A 71 14.51 -5.95 7.13
CA LEU A 71 15.16 -6.10 5.85
C LEU A 71 16.04 -7.37 5.82
N THR A 72 15.82 -8.21 4.82
CA THR A 72 16.59 -9.43 4.59
C THR A 72 17.50 -9.24 3.38
N LEU A 73 18.79 -9.53 3.52
CA LEU A 73 19.75 -9.55 2.42
C LEU A 73 19.70 -10.90 1.70
N LEU A 74 19.48 -10.87 0.40
CA LEU A 74 19.42 -12.07 -0.45
C LEU A 74 20.79 -12.43 -1.01
N THR A 75 21.63 -11.47 -1.28
CA THR A 75 23.03 -11.67 -1.66
C THR A 75 23.87 -11.90 -0.43
N GLY A 76 24.39 -13.09 -0.23
CA GLY A 76 25.14 -13.66 0.91
C GLY A 76 26.23 -12.85 1.61
N GLN A 77 26.05 -11.54 1.71
CA GLN A 77 26.92 -10.64 2.44
C GLN A 77 26.32 -10.41 3.84
N ALA A 78 27.10 -10.73 4.85
CA ALA A 78 26.71 -10.51 6.22
C ALA A 78 26.40 -9.03 6.45
N VAL A 79 25.22 -8.73 6.99
CA VAL A 79 24.97 -7.46 7.67
C VAL A 79 25.81 -7.51 8.93
N THR A 80 26.95 -6.86 8.89
CA THR A 80 27.77 -6.63 10.08
C THR A 80 27.27 -5.36 10.72
N GLY A 81 26.29 -5.47 11.62
CA GLY A 81 25.83 -4.30 12.32
C GLY A 81 24.97 -4.65 13.52
N TYR A 82 24.92 -3.75 14.45
CA TYR A 82 24.14 -3.86 15.67
C TYR A 82 22.65 -3.83 15.32
N ARG A 83 21.92 -4.89 15.67
CA ARG A 83 20.46 -4.97 15.55
C ARG A 83 19.84 -4.23 16.73
N GLY A 84 19.49 -2.95 16.52
CA GLY A 84 18.74 -2.16 17.49
C GLY A 84 17.24 -2.45 17.45
N LYS A 85 16.48 -1.88 18.39
CA LYS A 85 15.01 -1.89 18.28
C LYS A 85 14.57 -1.09 17.06
N GLY A 86 14.08 -1.78 16.02
CA GLY A 86 13.48 -1.17 14.82
C GLY A 86 14.44 -0.83 13.67
N SER A 87 15.76 -0.97 13.82
CA SER A 87 16.73 -0.74 12.76
C SER A 87 17.95 -1.66 12.85
N GLN A 88 18.57 -1.87 11.71
CA GLN A 88 19.88 -2.53 11.59
C GLN A 88 20.81 -1.68 10.72
N HIS A 89 22.11 -1.95 10.76
CA HIS A 89 23.09 -1.23 9.97
C HIS A 89 23.69 -2.12 8.91
N MET A 90 23.85 -1.56 7.73
CA MET A 90 24.56 -2.17 6.62
C MET A 90 25.88 -1.42 6.43
N ASP A 91 26.98 -2.10 6.79
CA ASP A 91 28.30 -1.51 6.83
C ASP A 91 29.15 -1.98 5.66
N TYR A 92 29.92 -1.06 5.07
CA TYR A 92 30.92 -1.38 4.07
C TYR A 92 32.01 -0.32 4.07
N THR A 93 33.20 -0.74 3.62
CA THR A 93 34.39 0.10 3.57
C THR A 93 34.94 0.14 2.16
N LEU A 94 35.37 1.30 1.73
CA LEU A 94 35.92 1.53 0.40
C LEU A 94 36.97 2.63 0.39
N TYR A 95 37.73 2.70 -0.67
CA TYR A 95 38.59 3.86 -1.02
C TYR A 95 38.10 4.50 -2.31
N LEU A 96 38.39 5.76 -2.52
CA LEU A 96 37.93 6.49 -3.69
C LEU A 96 39.06 7.23 -4.36
N MET A 97 39.26 6.98 -5.65
CA MET A 97 40.12 7.76 -6.47
C MET A 97 39.57 9.18 -6.72
N PRO A 98 40.38 10.15 -7.13
CA PRO A 98 39.91 11.47 -7.51
C PRO A 98 38.78 11.37 -8.56
N ARG A 99 37.66 12.06 -8.31
CA ARG A 99 36.50 12.14 -9.21
C ARG A 99 35.89 10.75 -9.55
N GLN A 100 36.07 9.76 -8.68
CA GLN A 100 35.51 8.45 -8.85
C GLN A 100 34.08 8.39 -8.27
N THR A 101 33.18 7.72 -8.99
CA THR A 101 31.91 7.27 -8.48
C THR A 101 31.98 5.75 -8.33
N TRP A 102 31.66 5.28 -7.14
CA TRP A 102 31.52 3.87 -6.83
C TRP A 102 30.05 3.55 -6.61
N GLN A 103 29.59 2.44 -7.20
CA GLN A 103 28.19 2.01 -7.10
C GLN A 103 28.11 0.55 -6.69
N ARG A 104 27.18 0.26 -5.82
CA ARG A 104 26.90 -1.09 -5.37
C ARG A 104 25.39 -1.32 -5.32
N CYS A 105 24.93 -2.37 -5.99
CA CYS A 105 23.58 -2.86 -5.87
C CYS A 105 23.53 -4.03 -4.88
N VAL A 106 22.61 -3.96 -3.94
CA VAL A 106 22.37 -5.00 -2.95
C VAL A 106 20.95 -5.49 -3.13
N GLU A 107 20.78 -6.78 -3.34
CA GLU A 107 19.46 -7.40 -3.47
C GLU A 107 18.91 -7.71 -2.08
N VAL A 108 17.73 -7.18 -1.81
CA VAL A 108 17.08 -7.22 -0.49
C VAL A 108 15.60 -7.54 -0.64
N SER A 109 14.98 -8.00 0.44
CA SER A 109 13.53 -8.19 0.52
C SER A 109 12.99 -7.74 1.88
N LEU A 110 11.67 -7.47 1.91
CA LEU A 110 10.92 -7.09 3.11
C LEU A 110 9.76 -8.08 3.27
N PRO A 111 9.60 -8.72 4.44
CA PRO A 111 8.67 -9.83 4.59
C PRO A 111 7.22 -9.39 4.84
N ARG A 112 6.99 -8.19 5.37
CA ARG A 112 5.68 -7.74 5.81
C ARG A 112 5.23 -6.49 5.11
N ARG A 113 3.93 -6.34 4.93
CA ARG A 113 3.29 -5.12 4.47
C ARG A 113 3.69 -3.93 5.35
N GLY A 114 3.82 -2.77 4.75
CA GLY A 114 4.07 -1.55 5.52
C GLY A 114 4.82 -0.48 4.74
N ARG A 115 4.97 0.66 5.39
CA ARG A 115 5.85 1.74 4.96
C ARG A 115 7.19 1.60 5.65
N TYR A 116 8.23 1.38 4.88
CA TYR A 116 9.61 1.32 5.35
C TYR A 116 10.37 2.55 4.91
N VAL A 117 11.06 3.17 5.86
CA VAL A 117 11.84 4.39 5.62
C VAL A 117 13.32 4.05 5.78
N PHE A 118 14.09 4.39 4.78
CA PHE A 118 15.54 4.34 4.82
C PHE A 118 16.02 5.73 5.22
N THR A 119 16.57 5.83 6.41
CA THR A 119 17.13 7.06 6.96
C THR A 119 18.62 7.10 6.68
N GLY A 120 19.21 8.26 6.60
CA GLY A 120 20.59 8.54 6.24
C GLY A 120 21.70 7.52 6.57
N ALA A 121 22.90 7.83 6.22
CA ALA A 121 24.07 7.03 6.49
C ALA A 121 25.12 7.82 7.28
N THR A 122 25.86 7.16 8.12
CA THR A 122 27.05 7.70 8.76
C THR A 122 28.27 7.37 7.90
N LEU A 123 29.03 8.40 7.51
CA LEU A 123 30.29 8.29 6.79
C LEU A 123 31.43 8.53 7.76
N GLN A 124 32.39 7.61 7.83
CA GLN A 124 33.62 7.77 8.59
C GLN A 124 34.80 7.78 7.63
N GLY A 125 35.50 8.90 7.55
CA GLY A 125 36.69 9.06 6.70
C GLY A 125 37.96 9.09 7.52
N GLY A 126 38.91 8.28 7.15
CA GLY A 126 40.23 8.22 7.80
C GLY A 126 41.34 8.92 7.02
N GLY A 127 42.33 9.44 7.73
CA GLY A 127 43.56 9.94 7.11
C GLY A 127 44.49 8.81 6.64
N PHE A 128 45.58 9.14 5.94
CA PHE A 128 46.53 8.18 5.36
C PHE A 128 47.11 7.16 6.37
N LEU A 129 47.32 7.54 7.63
CA LEU A 129 47.86 6.66 8.63
C LEU A 129 46.80 5.91 9.47
N GLY A 130 45.52 6.20 9.24
CA GLY A 130 44.41 5.53 9.97
C GLY A 130 44.38 5.78 11.48
N LEU A 131 45.06 6.83 11.99
CA LEU A 131 45.17 7.10 13.43
C LEU A 131 43.93 7.79 14.01
N SER A 132 43.13 8.40 13.16
CA SER A 132 41.93 9.16 13.56
C SER A 132 40.92 9.16 12.39
N GLU A 133 39.64 9.30 12.72
CA GLU A 133 38.53 9.30 11.78
C GLU A 133 37.71 10.58 11.94
N LEU A 134 37.20 11.09 10.83
CA LEU A 134 36.21 12.16 10.75
C LEU A 134 34.85 11.55 10.43
N THR A 135 33.84 11.94 11.18
CA THR A 135 32.48 11.43 10.97
C THR A 135 31.59 12.52 10.36
N ALA A 136 30.86 12.17 9.33
CA ALA A 136 29.82 13.00 8.74
C ALA A 136 28.52 12.19 8.63
N TYR A 137 27.39 12.85 8.69
CA TYR A 137 26.08 12.24 8.53
C TYR A 137 25.45 12.73 7.23
N THR A 138 24.88 11.80 6.46
CA THR A 138 24.11 12.10 5.24
C THR A 138 22.64 11.95 5.57
N ASP A 139 21.89 13.04 5.54
CA ASP A 139 20.44 13.03 5.74
C ASP A 139 19.75 12.73 4.41
N GLN A 140 19.17 11.53 4.33
CA GLN A 140 18.36 11.06 3.20
C GLN A 140 17.17 10.30 3.75
N ASN A 141 16.02 10.50 3.14
CA ASN A 141 14.78 9.84 3.53
C ASN A 141 14.13 9.24 2.27
N GLU A 142 14.52 8.01 1.97
CA GLU A 142 13.87 7.23 0.91
C GLU A 142 12.84 6.29 1.53
N GLU A 143 11.72 6.10 0.86
CA GLU A 143 10.69 5.18 1.34
C GLU A 143 10.36 4.11 0.32
N ILE A 144 9.95 2.96 0.81
CA ILE A 144 9.38 1.88 0.04
C ILE A 144 8.09 1.42 0.70
N ILE A 145 7.08 1.17 -0.12
CA ILE A 145 5.80 0.65 0.32
C ILE A 145 5.72 -0.82 -0.05
N VAL A 146 5.52 -1.66 0.94
CA VAL A 146 5.24 -3.09 0.73
C VAL A 146 3.74 -3.28 0.76
N LEU A 147 3.19 -3.81 -0.32
CA LEU A 147 1.76 -4.09 -0.47
C LEU A 147 1.33 -5.24 0.45
N PRO A 148 0.04 -5.39 0.79
CA PRO A 148 -0.45 -6.59 1.45
C PRO A 148 -0.30 -7.80 0.50
N ALA A 149 0.00 -8.98 1.03
CA ALA A 149 -0.02 -10.22 0.25
C ALA A 149 -1.43 -10.51 -0.26
N PRO A 150 -1.62 -11.14 -1.43
CA PRO A 150 -2.93 -11.61 -1.84
C PRO A 150 -3.42 -12.70 -0.88
N CYS A 151 -4.73 -12.69 -0.58
CA CYS A 151 -5.32 -13.72 0.25
C CYS A 151 -5.55 -14.99 -0.57
N GLY A 152 -4.80 -16.04 -0.30
CA GLY A 152 -4.87 -17.31 -1.02
C GLY A 152 -6.03 -18.23 -0.60
N ILE A 153 -7.13 -17.70 -0.09
CA ILE A 153 -8.26 -18.48 0.44
C ILE A 153 -9.31 -18.68 -0.66
N PRO A 154 -9.46 -19.89 -1.22
CA PRO A 154 -10.43 -20.17 -2.28
C PRO A 154 -11.86 -19.85 -1.86
N ALA A 155 -12.23 -20.13 -0.59
CA ALA A 155 -13.54 -19.84 -0.04
C ALA A 155 -13.93 -18.36 -0.14
N LEU A 156 -12.98 -17.44 -0.01
CA LEU A 156 -13.22 -16.00 -0.17
C LEU A 156 -13.65 -15.68 -1.60
N THR A 157 -12.95 -16.23 -2.59
CA THR A 157 -13.24 -16.00 -4.01
C THR A 157 -14.59 -16.60 -4.39
N ASP A 158 -14.92 -17.78 -3.88
CA ASP A 158 -16.19 -18.45 -4.13
C ASP A 158 -17.36 -17.69 -3.48
N THR A 159 -17.23 -17.29 -2.22
CA THR A 159 -18.22 -16.50 -1.49
C THR A 159 -18.48 -15.15 -2.17
N LEU A 160 -17.41 -14.45 -2.54
CA LEU A 160 -17.51 -13.19 -3.26
C LEU A 160 -18.11 -13.38 -4.67
N GLY A 161 -17.71 -14.45 -5.36
CA GLY A 161 -18.24 -14.82 -6.67
C GLY A 161 -19.73 -15.12 -6.65
N GLY A 162 -20.19 -15.90 -5.68
CA GLY A 162 -21.60 -16.21 -5.44
C GLY A 162 -22.41 -14.94 -5.10
N PHE A 163 -21.92 -14.17 -4.14
CA PHE A 163 -22.58 -12.92 -3.73
C PHE A 163 -22.74 -11.91 -4.88
N LEU A 164 -21.70 -11.70 -5.67
CA LEU A 164 -21.73 -10.80 -6.83
C LEU A 164 -22.60 -11.38 -7.96
N GLY A 165 -22.65 -12.70 -8.11
CA GLY A 165 -23.53 -13.41 -9.03
C GLY A 165 -25.00 -13.22 -8.68
N ASP A 166 -25.38 -13.48 -7.43
CA ASP A 166 -26.75 -13.28 -6.93
C ASP A 166 -27.19 -11.83 -7.10
N ARG A 167 -26.33 -10.88 -6.79
CA ARG A 167 -26.58 -9.44 -7.01
C ARG A 167 -26.77 -9.08 -8.48
N SER A 168 -26.07 -9.72 -9.37
CA SER A 168 -26.27 -9.54 -10.81
C SER A 168 -27.64 -10.04 -11.24
N VAL A 169 -28.14 -11.14 -10.68
CA VAL A 169 -29.47 -11.70 -10.98
C VAL A 169 -30.59 -10.83 -10.42
N ASP A 170 -30.47 -10.36 -9.18
CA ASP A 170 -31.46 -9.48 -8.54
C ASP A 170 -31.68 -8.18 -9.34
N ARG A 171 -30.69 -7.70 -10.07
CA ARG A 171 -30.76 -6.51 -10.93
C ARG A 171 -31.67 -6.69 -12.12
N TYR A 172 -31.76 -7.88 -12.71
CA TYR A 172 -32.69 -8.15 -13.81
C TYR A 172 -34.16 -8.01 -13.41
N ILE A 173 -34.43 -7.87 -12.11
CA ILE A 173 -35.78 -7.72 -11.55
C ILE A 173 -36.17 -6.24 -11.39
N LEU A 174 -35.21 -5.31 -11.33
CA LEU A 174 -35.45 -3.88 -11.17
C LEU A 174 -35.43 -3.18 -12.56
N GLU A 175 -36.61 -2.92 -13.10
CA GLU A 175 -36.78 -2.15 -14.34
C GLU A 175 -36.48 -0.66 -14.10
N ASP A 176 -35.62 -0.06 -14.93
CA ASP A 176 -35.43 1.40 -14.94
C ASP A 176 -36.59 2.06 -15.68
N PRO A 177 -37.46 2.81 -15.01
CA PRO A 177 -38.61 3.44 -15.64
C PRO A 177 -38.26 4.56 -16.63
N VAL A 178 -37.00 5.00 -16.67
CA VAL A 178 -36.54 6.11 -17.54
C VAL A 178 -36.02 5.62 -18.89
N LEU A 179 -35.30 4.48 -18.90
CA LEU A 179 -34.72 3.95 -20.13
C LEU A 179 -35.63 2.91 -20.77
N THR A 180 -36.18 3.26 -21.92
CA THR A 180 -37.06 2.37 -22.71
C THR A 180 -36.26 1.71 -23.83
N LEU A 181 -35.98 0.40 -23.72
CA LEU A 181 -35.36 -0.42 -24.79
C LEU A 181 -36.23 -0.59 -26.03
N GLY A 182 -37.54 -0.53 -25.85
CA GLY A 182 -38.49 -0.77 -26.93
C GLY A 182 -39.90 -0.93 -26.41
N PHE A 183 -40.76 -1.49 -27.28
CA PHE A 183 -42.15 -1.71 -26.97
C PHE A 183 -42.52 -3.16 -27.32
N ARG A 184 -43.37 -3.78 -26.50
CA ARG A 184 -43.94 -5.11 -26.75
C ARG A 184 -45.46 -5.07 -26.60
N GLU A 185 -46.11 -6.09 -27.07
CA GLU A 185 -47.56 -6.21 -26.93
C GLU A 185 -47.98 -6.39 -25.47
N TYR A 186 -49.10 -5.78 -25.10
CA TYR A 186 -49.72 -5.92 -23.78
C TYR A 186 -50.34 -7.29 -23.62
N THR A 187 -49.92 -8.02 -22.58
CA THR A 187 -50.41 -9.40 -22.32
C THR A 187 -51.55 -9.48 -21.30
N GLY A 188 -52.01 -8.35 -20.76
CA GLY A 188 -53.03 -8.28 -19.74
C GLY A 188 -52.56 -8.46 -18.29
N ARG A 189 -51.24 -8.69 -18.06
CA ARG A 189 -50.64 -8.89 -16.73
C ARG A 189 -49.85 -7.68 -16.23
N GLU A 190 -49.52 -6.76 -17.10
CA GLU A 190 -48.73 -5.59 -16.79
C GLU A 190 -49.59 -4.45 -16.24
N PRO A 191 -49.04 -3.61 -15.35
CA PRO A 191 -49.77 -2.47 -14.81
C PRO A 191 -50.06 -1.44 -15.94
N MET A 192 -51.23 -0.85 -15.92
CA MET A 192 -51.67 0.12 -16.94
C MET A 192 -50.72 1.32 -17.12
N LYS A 193 -49.97 1.69 -16.08
CA LYS A 193 -48.96 2.76 -16.12
C LYS A 193 -47.78 2.47 -17.08
N SER A 194 -47.55 1.21 -17.42
CA SER A 194 -46.51 0.78 -18.36
C SER A 194 -46.96 0.86 -19.81
N ILE A 195 -48.22 1.13 -20.12
CA ILE A 195 -48.76 1.24 -21.48
C ILE A 195 -48.26 2.54 -22.12
N SER A 196 -47.67 2.41 -23.30
CA SER A 196 -47.32 3.54 -24.14
C SER A 196 -48.44 3.89 -25.10
N TRP A 197 -49.28 4.84 -24.74
CA TRP A 197 -50.44 5.24 -25.56
C TRP A 197 -50.04 5.72 -26.96
N THR A 198 -48.90 6.40 -27.08
CA THR A 198 -48.41 6.88 -28.40
C THR A 198 -48.02 5.73 -29.32
N GLN A 199 -47.36 4.69 -28.81
CA GLN A 199 -46.99 3.53 -29.63
C GLN A 199 -48.19 2.61 -29.88
N SER A 200 -49.10 2.48 -28.91
CA SER A 200 -50.33 1.75 -29.07
C SER A 200 -51.19 2.32 -30.20
N ALA A 201 -51.30 3.65 -30.29
CA ALA A 201 -52.00 4.31 -31.37
C ALA A 201 -51.38 4.09 -32.77
N ARG A 202 -50.06 3.95 -32.82
CA ARG A 202 -49.35 3.67 -34.10
C ARG A 202 -49.43 2.19 -34.49
N ALA A 203 -49.41 1.28 -33.54
CA ALA A 203 -49.42 -0.16 -33.77
C ALA A 203 -50.82 -0.75 -33.92
N GLY A 204 -51.88 0.02 -33.59
CA GLY A 204 -53.26 -0.46 -33.59
C GLY A 204 -53.60 -1.49 -32.50
N GLN A 205 -52.69 -1.69 -31.53
CA GLN A 205 -52.83 -2.61 -30.40
C GLN A 205 -52.12 -2.06 -29.18
N LEU A 206 -52.50 -2.52 -27.96
CA LEU A 206 -51.92 -2.03 -26.75
C LEU A 206 -50.42 -2.44 -26.66
N MET A 207 -49.56 -1.44 -26.55
CA MET A 207 -48.10 -1.63 -26.44
C MET A 207 -47.60 -1.19 -25.07
N VAL A 208 -46.75 -2.02 -24.46
CA VAL A 208 -46.12 -1.78 -23.17
C VAL A 208 -44.66 -1.39 -23.38
N LYS A 209 -44.20 -0.43 -22.62
CA LYS A 209 -42.78 -0.07 -22.61
C LYS A 209 -41.97 -1.25 -22.06
N LYS A 210 -40.94 -1.64 -22.80
CA LYS A 210 -39.89 -2.55 -22.33
C LYS A 210 -38.77 -1.68 -21.82
N TYR A 211 -38.59 -1.65 -20.50
CA TYR A 211 -37.55 -0.86 -19.86
C TYR A 211 -36.19 -1.55 -19.95
N ASP A 212 -35.14 -0.77 -19.95
CA ASP A 212 -33.76 -1.30 -19.83
C ASP A 212 -33.41 -1.53 -18.37
N TYR A 213 -32.50 -2.46 -18.14
CA TYR A 213 -31.98 -2.80 -16.81
C TYR A 213 -30.56 -2.23 -16.70
N THR A 214 -30.42 -0.91 -16.63
CA THR A 214 -29.12 -0.24 -16.64
C THR A 214 -28.76 0.37 -15.30
N LEU A 215 -28.81 -0.40 -14.25
CA LEU A 215 -28.01 -0.08 -13.05
C LEU A 215 -26.70 -0.83 -13.17
N GLU A 216 -25.60 -0.15 -13.47
CA GLU A 216 -24.26 -0.74 -13.39
C GLU A 216 -24.01 -1.22 -11.96
N LEU A 217 -23.50 -2.45 -11.82
CA LEU A 217 -23.16 -2.99 -10.50
C LEU A 217 -22.00 -2.15 -9.96
N THR A 218 -22.22 -1.44 -8.87
CA THR A 218 -21.20 -0.68 -8.16
C THR A 218 -21.04 -1.25 -6.76
N ALA A 219 -19.81 -1.24 -6.25
CA ALA A 219 -19.52 -1.74 -4.93
C ALA A 219 -18.90 -0.67 -4.02
N THR A 220 -19.10 -0.82 -2.72
CA THR A 220 -18.30 -0.12 -1.69
C THR A 220 -17.59 -1.15 -0.86
N VAL A 221 -16.26 -1.13 -0.86
CA VAL A 221 -15.43 -1.95 -0.01
C VAL A 221 -15.15 -1.15 1.27
N LEU A 222 -15.58 -1.70 2.40
CA LEU A 222 -15.43 -1.12 3.73
C LEU A 222 -14.41 -1.94 4.50
N LEU A 223 -13.30 -1.35 4.90
CA LEU A 223 -12.28 -2.01 5.70
C LEU A 223 -12.27 -1.41 7.11
N ASN A 224 -12.57 -2.24 8.09
CA ASN A 224 -12.48 -1.92 9.52
C ASN A 224 -11.15 -2.41 10.10
N VAL A 225 -10.43 -1.54 10.81
CA VAL A 225 -9.22 -1.90 11.57
C VAL A 225 -9.43 -1.77 13.09
N GLU A 226 -10.64 -1.44 13.54
CA GLU A 226 -10.97 -1.38 14.95
C GLU A 226 -11.15 -2.81 15.50
N CYS A 227 -10.30 -3.18 16.44
CA CYS A 227 -10.37 -4.47 17.11
C CYS A 227 -9.82 -4.37 18.52
N ASP A 228 -10.25 -5.31 19.38
CA ASP A 228 -9.65 -5.49 20.68
C ASP A 228 -8.27 -6.13 20.52
N ARG A 229 -7.27 -5.56 21.20
CA ARG A 229 -5.85 -6.00 21.11
C ARG A 229 -5.59 -7.25 21.94
N THR A 230 -6.34 -8.31 21.66
CA THR A 230 -6.16 -9.66 22.22
C THR A 230 -5.05 -10.40 21.47
N GLU A 231 -4.66 -11.58 21.95
CA GLU A 231 -3.66 -12.41 21.27
C GLU A 231 -3.98 -12.62 19.78
N GLY A 232 -2.96 -12.45 18.90
CA GLY A 232 -3.11 -12.62 17.45
C GLY A 232 -3.86 -11.50 16.71
N TRP A 233 -4.11 -10.34 17.35
CA TRP A 233 -4.85 -9.24 16.71
C TRP A 233 -4.13 -8.68 15.47
N GLU A 234 -2.79 -8.62 15.47
CA GLU A 234 -2.01 -8.14 14.31
C GLU A 234 -2.19 -9.06 13.10
N GLU A 235 -2.16 -10.38 13.32
CA GLU A 235 -2.34 -11.37 12.24
C GLU A 235 -3.75 -11.31 11.66
N ARG A 236 -4.76 -11.10 12.50
CA ARG A 236 -6.14 -10.91 12.04
C ARG A 236 -6.27 -9.65 11.17
N LEU A 237 -5.65 -8.54 11.56
CA LEU A 237 -5.66 -7.32 10.76
C LEU A 237 -4.88 -7.49 9.45
N GLU A 238 -3.71 -8.15 9.47
CA GLU A 238 -2.97 -8.45 8.23
C GLU A 238 -3.81 -9.33 7.28
N THR A 239 -4.55 -10.28 7.80
CA THR A 239 -5.49 -11.07 7.00
C THR A 239 -6.59 -10.17 6.40
N CYS A 240 -7.15 -9.22 7.16
CA CYS A 240 -8.12 -8.26 6.64
C CYS A 240 -7.53 -7.40 5.50
N PHE A 241 -6.29 -6.94 5.60
CA PHE A 241 -5.64 -6.20 4.52
C PHE A 241 -5.44 -7.07 3.27
N SER A 242 -5.06 -8.33 3.45
CA SER A 242 -4.92 -9.31 2.35
C SER A 242 -6.26 -9.62 1.69
N MET A 243 -7.31 -9.78 2.47
CA MET A 243 -8.69 -9.94 1.98
C MET A 243 -9.16 -8.71 1.20
N ALA A 244 -8.89 -7.50 1.71
CA ALA A 244 -9.24 -6.24 1.05
C ALA A 244 -8.57 -6.13 -0.32
N ARG A 245 -7.30 -6.49 -0.44
CA ARG A 245 -6.60 -6.59 -1.72
C ARG A 245 -7.33 -7.54 -2.67
N THR A 246 -7.57 -8.78 -2.24
CA THR A 246 -8.19 -9.81 -3.08
C THR A 246 -9.60 -9.43 -3.54
N VAL A 247 -10.38 -8.78 -2.66
CA VAL A 247 -11.69 -8.23 -3.01
C VAL A 247 -11.58 -7.16 -4.10
N CYS A 248 -10.66 -6.20 -3.95
CA CYS A 248 -10.46 -5.15 -4.95
C CYS A 248 -9.98 -5.72 -6.28
N GLU A 249 -9.03 -6.66 -6.30
CA GLU A 249 -8.57 -7.36 -7.51
C GLU A 249 -9.72 -8.12 -8.19
N THR A 250 -10.57 -8.81 -7.41
CA THR A 250 -11.74 -9.52 -7.96
C THR A 250 -12.77 -8.56 -8.58
N LEU A 251 -12.98 -7.38 -7.99
CA LEU A 251 -13.86 -6.36 -8.55
C LEU A 251 -13.30 -5.78 -9.85
N GLU A 252 -11.99 -5.58 -9.93
CA GLU A 252 -11.30 -5.16 -11.17
C GLU A 252 -11.45 -6.20 -12.28
N ASP A 253 -11.21 -7.49 -11.97
CA ASP A 253 -11.34 -8.60 -12.92
C ASP A 253 -12.77 -8.72 -13.46
N LYS A 254 -13.77 -8.51 -12.60
CA LYS A 254 -15.20 -8.50 -12.97
C LYS A 254 -15.65 -7.18 -13.59
N ARG A 255 -14.77 -6.17 -13.70
CA ARG A 255 -15.06 -4.82 -14.19
C ARG A 255 -16.23 -4.14 -13.46
N ILE A 256 -16.25 -4.29 -12.14
CA ILE A 256 -17.24 -3.67 -11.26
C ILE A 256 -16.61 -2.42 -10.66
N PRO A 257 -17.07 -1.20 -10.98
CA PRO A 257 -16.58 0.02 -10.35
C PRO A 257 -16.82 -0.01 -8.84
N TYR A 258 -15.80 0.41 -8.09
CA TYR A 258 -15.90 0.37 -6.63
C TYR A 258 -15.28 1.59 -5.97
N ARG A 259 -15.78 1.86 -4.77
CA ARG A 259 -15.26 2.83 -3.81
C ARG A 259 -14.59 2.06 -2.67
N PHE A 260 -13.48 2.57 -2.20
CA PHE A 260 -12.81 2.01 -1.03
C PHE A 260 -12.90 2.99 0.14
N VAL A 261 -13.31 2.50 1.32
CA VAL A 261 -13.48 3.29 2.54
C VAL A 261 -12.90 2.54 3.72
N THR A 262 -12.14 3.22 4.58
CA THR A 262 -11.56 2.63 5.79
C THR A 262 -11.50 3.62 6.94
N ASN A 263 -11.44 3.12 8.17
CA ASN A 263 -11.10 3.90 9.35
C ASN A 263 -9.61 3.85 9.70
N ALA A 264 -8.78 3.13 8.93
CA ALA A 264 -7.34 3.04 9.16
C ALA A 264 -6.63 4.39 8.98
N GLY A 265 -5.61 4.63 9.79
CA GLY A 265 -4.62 5.67 9.54
C GLY A 265 -3.69 5.28 8.40
N ALA A 266 -3.01 6.26 7.79
CA ALA A 266 -2.01 6.03 6.75
C ALA A 266 -0.68 6.67 7.12
N ALA A 267 0.38 5.89 7.17
CA ALA A 267 1.72 6.34 7.50
C ALA A 267 2.33 7.13 6.33
N GLY A 268 2.81 8.35 6.61
CA GLY A 268 3.52 9.18 5.61
C GLY A 268 2.65 9.71 4.48
N ALA A 269 1.33 9.52 4.50
CA ALA A 269 0.43 10.09 3.51
C ALA A 269 0.12 11.55 3.83
N ILE A 270 0.22 12.41 2.82
CA ILE A 270 -0.10 13.85 2.92
C ILE A 270 -1.61 14.07 2.78
N THR A 271 -2.30 13.18 2.08
CA THR A 271 -3.75 13.24 1.83
C THR A 271 -4.50 12.20 2.64
N LEU A 272 -5.73 12.51 3.02
CA LEU A 272 -6.63 11.57 3.68
C LEU A 272 -6.96 10.41 2.73
N TRP A 273 -6.27 9.31 2.92
CA TRP A 273 -6.47 8.08 2.15
C TRP A 273 -7.69 7.26 2.62
N SER A 274 -8.32 7.63 3.72
CA SER A 274 -9.46 6.89 4.31
C SER A 274 -10.65 6.70 3.38
N GLN A 275 -10.68 7.38 2.24
CA GLN A 275 -11.71 7.22 1.22
C GLN A 275 -11.12 7.42 -0.17
N VAL A 276 -11.23 6.38 -1.02
CA VAL A 276 -10.96 6.44 -2.46
C VAL A 276 -12.30 6.43 -3.19
N SER A 277 -12.54 7.43 -4.03
CA SER A 277 -13.81 7.58 -4.77
C SER A 277 -13.99 6.47 -5.79
N ASP A 278 -15.20 6.39 -6.38
CA ASP A 278 -15.52 5.39 -7.39
C ASP A 278 -14.55 5.43 -8.56
N GLY A 279 -14.09 4.25 -8.95
CA GLY A 279 -13.17 4.08 -10.05
C GLY A 279 -13.04 2.62 -10.48
N LEU A 280 -12.33 2.43 -11.58
CA LEU A 280 -11.97 1.13 -12.15
C LEU A 280 -10.67 1.28 -12.95
N GLY A 281 -9.89 0.21 -13.00
CA GLY A 281 -8.66 0.12 -13.77
C GLY A 281 -7.40 0.18 -12.93
N ALA A 282 -6.27 -0.14 -13.56
CA ALA A 282 -4.98 -0.34 -12.88
C ALA A 282 -4.53 0.85 -12.00
N GLY A 283 -4.82 2.09 -12.42
CA GLY A 283 -4.48 3.28 -11.63
C GLY A 283 -5.31 3.40 -10.36
N HIS A 284 -6.60 3.04 -10.41
CA HIS A 284 -7.48 3.02 -9.25
C HIS A 284 -7.04 1.95 -8.26
N LEU A 285 -6.83 0.71 -8.73
CA LEU A 285 -6.34 -0.38 -7.92
C LEU A 285 -4.98 -0.05 -7.28
N SER A 286 -4.04 0.51 -8.05
CA SER A 286 -2.73 0.91 -7.52
C SER A 286 -2.86 1.92 -6.37
N THR A 287 -3.77 2.89 -6.47
CA THR A 287 -4.03 3.86 -5.40
C THR A 287 -4.56 3.19 -4.13
N VAL A 288 -5.48 2.24 -4.28
CA VAL A 288 -6.01 1.48 -3.14
C VAL A 288 -4.94 0.60 -2.52
N LEU A 289 -4.16 -0.12 -3.32
CA LEU A 289 -3.10 -1.01 -2.84
C LEU A 289 -1.97 -0.26 -2.15
N GLU A 290 -1.52 0.87 -2.70
CA GLU A 290 -0.54 1.74 -2.04
C GLU A 290 -1.06 2.23 -0.69
N GLY A 291 -2.31 2.67 -0.64
CA GLY A 291 -2.97 3.06 0.59
C GLY A 291 -3.03 1.91 1.60
N LEU A 292 -3.38 0.70 1.18
CA LEU A 292 -3.35 -0.49 2.03
C LEU A 292 -1.93 -0.79 2.54
N GLY A 293 -0.90 -0.60 1.72
CA GLY A 293 0.50 -0.71 2.15
C GLY A 293 0.90 0.31 3.21
N ARG A 294 0.38 1.53 3.12
CA ARG A 294 0.60 2.62 4.10
C ARG A 294 -0.28 2.51 5.34
N ALA A 295 -1.34 1.71 5.32
CA ALA A 295 -2.32 1.63 6.39
C ALA A 295 -1.69 1.20 7.72
N THR A 296 -2.06 1.93 8.79
CA THR A 296 -1.66 1.60 10.16
C THR A 296 -2.72 0.75 10.84
N TYR A 297 -2.33 0.09 11.93
CA TYR A 297 -3.27 -0.67 12.75
C TYR A 297 -4.13 0.20 13.66
N ASP A 298 -3.82 1.48 13.76
CA ASP A 298 -4.55 2.40 14.62
C ASP A 298 -5.68 3.06 13.83
N PRO A 299 -6.94 2.94 14.31
CA PRO A 299 -8.05 3.60 13.67
C PRO A 299 -7.98 5.12 13.89
N LEU A 300 -8.20 5.91 12.84
CA LEU A 300 -8.30 7.36 12.93
C LEU A 300 -9.59 7.81 13.64
N ARG A 301 -10.62 6.99 13.56
CA ARG A 301 -11.95 7.24 14.12
C ARG A 301 -12.67 5.92 14.37
N PRO A 302 -13.71 5.91 15.24
CA PRO A 302 -14.56 4.74 15.41
C PRO A 302 -15.19 4.31 14.08
N PHE A 303 -15.29 3.01 13.85
CA PHE A 303 -15.83 2.47 12.60
C PHE A 303 -17.31 2.84 12.39
N ALA A 304 -18.09 2.93 13.45
CA ALA A 304 -19.47 3.43 13.42
C ALA A 304 -19.58 4.78 12.71
N HIS A 305 -18.66 5.71 12.97
CA HIS A 305 -18.63 7.00 12.29
C HIS A 305 -18.32 6.89 10.79
N THR A 306 -17.48 5.93 10.40
CA THR A 306 -17.18 5.65 9.00
C THR A 306 -18.42 5.11 8.27
N LEU A 307 -19.17 4.22 8.91
CA LEU A 307 -20.45 3.72 8.40
C LEU A 307 -21.48 4.84 8.28
N GLU A 308 -21.60 5.70 9.29
CA GLU A 308 -22.52 6.86 9.24
C GLU A 308 -22.20 7.78 8.05
N GLN A 309 -20.93 8.09 7.81
CA GLN A 309 -20.53 8.90 6.65
C GLN A 309 -20.86 8.22 5.33
N THR A 310 -20.64 6.91 5.22
CA THR A 310 -21.00 6.13 4.03
C THR A 310 -22.50 6.14 3.81
N THR A 311 -23.27 6.03 4.87
CA THR A 311 -24.74 6.03 4.85
C THR A 311 -25.33 7.35 4.37
N ARG A 312 -24.68 8.49 4.66
CA ARG A 312 -25.14 9.81 4.19
C ARG A 312 -25.11 9.95 2.66
N ASN A 313 -24.24 9.21 1.99
CA ASN A 313 -24.05 9.23 0.54
C ASN A 313 -24.39 7.88 -0.10
N VAL A 314 -25.33 7.14 0.50
CA VAL A 314 -25.70 5.83 -0.01
C VAL A 314 -26.53 5.94 -1.29
N GLU A 315 -26.21 5.11 -2.26
CA GLU A 315 -26.96 4.94 -3.50
C GLU A 315 -27.79 3.66 -3.42
N GLN A 316 -29.03 3.71 -3.89
CA GLN A 316 -29.90 2.52 -3.92
C GLN A 316 -29.33 1.46 -4.87
N GLY A 317 -29.34 0.21 -4.43
CA GLY A 317 -28.83 -0.92 -5.21
C GLY A 317 -27.31 -1.08 -5.20
N ARG A 318 -26.58 -0.21 -4.47
CA ARG A 318 -25.14 -0.32 -4.31
C ARG A 318 -24.79 -1.50 -3.40
N THR A 319 -23.82 -2.30 -3.83
CA THR A 319 -23.34 -3.45 -3.06
C THR A 319 -22.32 -3.00 -2.02
N HIS A 320 -22.45 -3.51 -0.78
CA HIS A 320 -21.50 -3.22 0.30
C HIS A 320 -20.76 -4.50 0.69
N ILE A 321 -19.44 -4.43 0.77
CA ILE A 321 -18.56 -5.52 1.21
C ILE A 321 -17.79 -4.99 2.41
N LEU A 322 -18.08 -5.55 3.57
CA LEU A 322 -17.44 -5.18 4.83
C LEU A 322 -16.37 -6.22 5.19
N ILE A 323 -15.15 -5.77 5.40
CA ILE A 323 -14.04 -6.58 5.87
C ILE A 323 -13.69 -6.11 7.28
N THR A 324 -13.77 -7.01 8.26
CA THR A 324 -13.58 -6.66 9.67
C THR A 324 -12.86 -7.77 10.43
N PRO A 325 -11.97 -7.45 11.37
CA PRO A 325 -11.23 -8.45 12.16
C PRO A 325 -12.14 -9.27 13.09
N ALA A 326 -13.28 -8.72 13.48
CA ALA A 326 -14.29 -9.39 14.29
C ALA A 326 -15.65 -8.69 14.13
N LEU A 327 -16.72 -9.41 14.42
CA LEU A 327 -18.05 -8.83 14.56
C LEU A 327 -18.15 -8.13 15.92
N ASP A 328 -18.70 -6.92 15.93
CA ASP A 328 -18.82 -6.10 17.13
C ASP A 328 -20.18 -5.37 17.16
N ASP A 329 -20.83 -5.41 18.31
CA ASP A 329 -22.13 -4.77 18.50
C ASP A 329 -22.09 -3.24 18.41
N ARG A 330 -20.89 -2.64 18.58
CA ARG A 330 -20.67 -1.19 18.58
C ARG A 330 -21.07 -0.48 17.27
N TRP A 331 -21.13 -1.19 16.16
CA TRP A 331 -21.46 -0.63 14.84
C TRP A 331 -22.56 -1.38 14.07
N GLN A 332 -23.17 -2.40 14.69
CA GLN A 332 -24.24 -3.20 14.05
C GLN A 332 -25.47 -2.37 13.68
N TRP A 333 -25.79 -1.36 14.50
CA TRP A 333 -26.93 -0.49 14.22
C TRP A 333 -26.69 0.36 12.94
N GLU A 334 -25.50 0.94 12.80
CA GLU A 334 -25.11 1.72 11.63
C GLU A 334 -25.08 0.87 10.37
N LEU A 335 -24.59 -0.36 10.47
CA LEU A 335 -24.62 -1.32 9.37
C LEU A 335 -26.04 -1.66 8.95
N SER A 336 -26.93 -1.97 9.88
CA SER A 336 -28.33 -2.26 9.59
C SER A 336 -29.03 -1.07 8.93
N ARG A 337 -28.69 0.16 9.33
CA ARG A 337 -29.20 1.37 8.73
C ARG A 337 -28.68 1.56 7.29
N LEU A 338 -27.40 1.27 7.04
CA LEU A 338 -26.80 1.28 5.71
C LEU A 338 -27.52 0.29 4.79
N GLU A 339 -27.77 -0.94 5.25
CA GLU A 339 -28.49 -1.98 4.51
C GLU A 339 -29.92 -1.59 4.17
N GLN A 340 -30.64 -0.99 5.12
CA GLN A 340 -32.01 -0.51 4.89
C GLN A 340 -32.08 0.59 3.81
N LEU A 341 -31.13 1.54 3.82
CA LEU A 341 -31.12 2.64 2.89
C LEU A 341 -30.60 2.23 1.49
N SER A 342 -29.64 1.31 1.43
CA SER A 342 -29.15 0.75 0.16
C SER A 342 -30.14 -0.24 -0.48
N GLY A 343 -31.07 -0.79 0.32
CA GLY A 343 -31.97 -1.86 -0.09
C GLY A 343 -31.28 -3.20 -0.31
N ALA A 344 -30.07 -3.36 0.24
CA ALA A 344 -29.23 -4.54 -0.01
C ALA A 344 -28.48 -4.95 1.27
N ARG A 345 -28.39 -6.25 1.54
CA ARG A 345 -27.54 -6.77 2.61
C ARG A 345 -26.07 -6.61 2.24
N ALA A 346 -25.25 -6.27 3.23
CA ALA A 346 -23.80 -6.23 3.07
C ALA A 346 -23.22 -7.67 3.14
N LEU A 347 -22.19 -7.91 2.36
CA LEU A 347 -21.34 -9.09 2.54
C LEU A 347 -20.34 -8.79 3.64
N ILE A 348 -20.35 -9.56 4.72
CA ILE A 348 -19.40 -9.40 5.81
C ILE A 348 -18.34 -10.51 5.67
N LEU A 349 -17.07 -10.11 5.72
CA LEU A 349 -15.92 -10.99 5.60
C LEU A 349 -15.07 -10.86 6.85
N THR A 350 -14.86 -11.96 7.55
CA THR A 350 -14.00 -12.04 8.74
C THR A 350 -12.85 -13.01 8.52
N PRO A 351 -11.69 -12.83 9.18
CA PRO A 351 -10.58 -13.78 9.09
C PRO A 351 -10.94 -15.20 9.52
N GLU A 352 -11.89 -15.37 10.45
CA GLU A 352 -12.32 -16.67 10.94
C GLU A 352 -13.11 -17.46 9.90
N GLU A 353 -13.92 -16.79 9.08
CA GLU A 353 -14.65 -17.43 7.96
C GLU A 353 -13.72 -17.76 6.79
N ALA A 354 -12.57 -17.11 6.75
CA ALA A 354 -11.57 -17.28 5.70
C ALA A 354 -10.54 -18.38 6.03
N LEU A 355 -10.41 -18.78 7.30
CA LEU A 355 -9.56 -19.90 7.71
C LEU A 355 -10.40 -21.18 7.72
N PRO A 356 -10.02 -22.26 7.00
CA PRO A 356 -10.67 -23.55 7.19
C PRO A 356 -10.44 -24.01 8.62
N LEU A 357 -11.54 -24.39 9.30
CA LEU A 357 -11.51 -25.07 10.60
C LEU A 357 -10.67 -26.35 10.53
#